data_8fed3ff3a5697448c4db96624622b758
#
_entry.id   8fed3ff3a5697448c4db96624622b758
#
_cell.length_a   1.000
_cell.length_b   1.000
_cell.length_c   1.000
_cell.angle_alpha   90.00
_cell.angle_beta   90.00
_cell.angle_gamma   90.00
#
_symmetry.space_group_name_H-M   'P 1'
#
loop_
_entity.id
_entity.type
_entity.pdbx_description
1 polymer ?
#
loop_
_entity_poly.entity_id
_entity_poly.type
_entity_poly.pdbx_seq_one_letter_code
_entity_poly.pdbx_strand_id
1 'polypeptide(L)'
;MESDFVIKEQVKFFTRKIRGYEPLPNGHLDFKQDLESELFNFYNPIDKLIFLYGTHKALNDRLEEHISSCPSKGNPEKCAIHSFGIKALFFVEQEIGTLNPDFDFTFLRPNLNSNLLKDNLIHLKDYPEAAKVYQSALNKLNEDKNERNLLDDLRLSLEILLKKILSNDKSLEKQLNEIGNFLKARDASLEVRNMFTTLLDYYSKYQNKYVKHNDLIKRDEIDLIVNLTGAFVNFLIIK
;
A
#
# COMPACT_ATOMS: atom_id res chain seq x y z
N MET A 1 -3.92 9.03 22.44
CA MET A 1 -2.93 10.14 22.46
C MET A 1 -1.57 9.74 23.08
N GLU A 2 -1.53 8.98 24.17
CA GLU A 2 -0.27 8.48 24.74
C GLU A 2 0.47 7.46 23.86
N SER A 3 -0.25 6.57 23.19
CA SER A 3 0.35 5.57 22.31
C SER A 3 1.12 6.18 21.11
N ASP A 4 0.58 7.21 20.47
CA ASP A 4 1.22 7.85 19.30
C ASP A 4 2.54 8.55 19.64
N PHE A 5 2.65 9.12 20.85
CA PHE A 5 3.88 9.78 21.31
C PHE A 5 4.97 8.74 21.62
N VAL A 6 4.60 7.69 22.36
CA VAL A 6 5.52 6.60 22.74
C VAL A 6 6.07 5.91 21.49
N ILE A 7 5.20 5.61 20.50
CA ILE A 7 5.58 4.97 19.24
C ILE A 7 6.54 5.87 18.45
N LYS A 8 6.26 7.17 18.34
CA LYS A 8 7.16 8.12 17.65
C LYS A 8 8.54 8.19 18.32
N GLU A 9 8.61 8.19 19.64
CA GLU A 9 9.89 8.21 20.35
C GLU A 9 10.67 6.90 20.19
N GLN A 10 10.00 5.76 20.16
CA GLN A 10 10.61 4.45 19.90
C GLN A 10 11.17 4.36 18.48
N VAL A 11 10.41 4.80 17.48
CA VAL A 11 10.90 4.87 16.09
C VAL A 11 12.12 5.79 15.99
N LYS A 12 12.10 6.96 16.63
CA LYS A 12 13.27 7.86 16.70
C LYS A 12 14.47 7.20 17.36
N PHE A 13 14.25 6.44 18.44
CA PHE A 13 15.30 5.71 19.12
C PHE A 13 15.98 4.71 18.20
N PHE A 14 15.22 3.89 17.46
CA PHE A 14 15.77 2.94 16.49
C PHE A 14 16.47 3.64 15.35
N THR A 15 15.93 4.74 14.84
CA THR A 15 16.57 5.52 13.77
C THR A 15 17.95 6.05 14.20
N ARG A 16 18.11 6.41 15.47
CA ARG A 16 19.42 6.80 16.03
C ARG A 16 20.37 5.62 16.18
N LYS A 17 19.88 4.48 16.66
CA LYS A 17 20.69 3.25 16.81
C LYS A 17 21.13 2.67 15.47
N ILE A 18 20.31 2.73 14.42
CA ILE A 18 20.65 2.25 13.07
C ILE A 18 21.99 2.78 12.61
N ARG A 19 22.27 4.07 12.81
CA ARG A 19 23.57 4.68 12.47
C ARG A 19 24.76 4.08 13.22
N GLY A 20 24.53 3.50 14.40
CA GLY A 20 25.54 2.78 15.16
C GLY A 20 25.81 1.38 14.64
N TYR A 21 24.81 0.72 14.05
CA TYR A 21 24.93 -0.65 13.52
C TYR A 21 25.50 -0.71 12.10
N GLU A 22 25.20 0.29 11.28
CA GLU A 22 25.56 0.33 9.86
C GLU A 22 27.03 0.04 9.55
N PRO A 23 28.02 0.55 10.30
CA PRO A 23 29.44 0.31 10.05
C PRO A 23 29.94 -1.02 10.62
N LEU A 24 29.16 -1.72 11.44
CA LEU A 24 29.62 -2.93 12.11
C LEU A 24 29.48 -4.17 11.22
N PRO A 25 30.47 -5.08 11.17
CA PRO A 25 30.41 -6.29 10.33
C PRO A 25 29.17 -7.16 10.58
N ASN A 26 28.70 -7.22 11.83
CA ASN A 26 27.51 -7.99 12.24
C ASN A 26 26.40 -7.11 12.82
N GLY A 27 26.39 -5.82 12.50
CA GLY A 27 25.42 -4.87 13.07
C GLY A 27 23.95 -5.24 12.86
N HIS A 28 23.64 -6.01 11.81
CA HIS A 28 22.31 -6.56 11.57
C HIS A 28 21.89 -7.60 12.61
N LEU A 29 22.83 -8.34 13.23
CA LEU A 29 22.53 -9.30 14.30
C LEU A 29 22.29 -8.56 15.61
N ASP A 30 23.10 -7.55 15.92
CA ASP A 30 22.90 -6.69 17.10
C ASP A 30 21.57 -5.94 17.00
N PHE A 31 21.23 -5.43 15.82
CA PHE A 31 19.93 -4.84 15.55
C PHE A 31 18.78 -5.83 15.77
N LYS A 32 18.90 -7.07 15.29
CA LYS A 32 17.90 -8.12 15.49
C LYS A 32 17.67 -8.38 16.98
N GLN A 33 18.73 -8.53 17.76
CA GLN A 33 18.65 -8.79 19.21
C GLN A 33 17.98 -7.63 19.95
N ASP A 34 18.30 -6.39 19.59
CA ASP A 34 17.67 -5.21 20.18
C ASP A 34 16.20 -5.09 19.77
N LEU A 35 15.85 -5.43 18.53
CA LEU A 35 14.47 -5.46 18.05
C LEU A 35 13.64 -6.49 18.85
N GLU A 36 14.12 -7.70 18.99
CA GLU A 36 13.47 -8.76 19.78
C GLU A 36 13.27 -8.32 21.25
N SER A 37 14.28 -7.68 21.84
CA SER A 37 14.20 -7.15 23.21
C SER A 37 13.15 -6.05 23.37
N GLU A 38 13.04 -5.13 22.38
CA GLU A 38 12.03 -4.09 22.40
C GLU A 38 10.62 -4.65 22.21
N LEU A 39 10.45 -5.62 21.30
CA LEU A 39 9.16 -6.27 21.08
C LEU A 39 8.65 -7.00 22.33
N PHE A 40 9.54 -7.46 23.19
CA PHE A 40 9.17 -8.09 24.45
C PHE A 40 8.46 -7.12 25.40
N ASN A 41 8.73 -5.81 25.30
CA ASN A 41 8.10 -4.78 26.13
C ASN A 41 6.66 -4.47 25.75
N PHE A 42 6.18 -4.93 24.56
CA PHE A 42 4.81 -4.72 24.13
C PHE A 42 3.95 -5.94 24.44
N TYR A 43 2.92 -5.76 25.24
CA TYR A 43 1.95 -6.81 25.58
C TYR A 43 0.86 -6.97 24.50
N ASN A 44 0.53 -5.88 23.80
CA ASN A 44 -0.52 -5.85 22.79
C ASN A 44 0.07 -6.12 21.39
N PRO A 45 -0.45 -7.12 20.64
CA PRO A 45 -0.01 -7.40 19.27
C PRO A 45 -0.15 -6.21 18.31
N ILE A 46 -1.18 -5.36 18.51
CA ILE A 46 -1.40 -4.17 17.67
C ILE A 46 -0.27 -3.16 17.89
N ASP A 47 0.14 -2.94 19.14
CA ASP A 47 1.23 -2.01 19.46
C ASP A 47 2.56 -2.53 18.90
N LYS A 48 2.80 -3.85 18.94
CA LYS A 48 3.94 -4.48 18.27
C LYS A 48 3.95 -4.22 16.78
N LEU A 49 2.81 -4.39 16.12
CA LEU A 49 2.68 -4.14 14.69
C LEU A 49 2.93 -2.66 14.34
N ILE A 50 2.35 -1.73 15.09
CA ILE A 50 2.57 -0.29 14.87
C ILE A 50 4.05 0.05 15.03
N PHE A 51 4.71 -0.49 16.06
CA PHE A 51 6.14 -0.30 16.27
C PHE A 51 6.98 -0.88 15.12
N LEU A 52 6.67 -2.09 14.67
CA LEU A 52 7.36 -2.75 13.56
C LEU A 52 7.18 -1.99 12.26
N TYR A 53 5.98 -1.52 11.94
CA TYR A 53 5.73 -0.71 10.76
C TYR A 53 6.51 0.61 10.77
N GLY A 54 6.54 1.30 11.91
CA GLY A 54 7.34 2.50 12.07
C GLY A 54 8.84 2.23 11.89
N THR A 55 9.32 1.10 12.43
CA THR A 55 10.73 0.67 12.28
C THR A 55 11.04 0.30 10.82
N HIS A 56 10.17 -0.44 10.16
CA HIS A 56 10.32 -0.78 8.74
C HIS A 56 10.41 0.48 7.88
N LYS A 57 9.47 1.41 8.09
CA LYS A 57 9.49 2.69 7.36
C LYS A 57 10.79 3.46 7.57
N ALA A 58 11.26 3.57 8.81
CA ALA A 58 12.49 4.29 9.12
C ALA A 58 13.74 3.64 8.48
N LEU A 59 13.79 2.31 8.42
CA LEU A 59 14.85 1.56 7.75
C LEU A 59 14.81 1.77 6.24
N ASN A 60 13.62 1.71 5.64
CA ASN A 60 13.44 1.88 4.21
C ASN A 60 13.79 3.31 3.77
N ASP A 61 13.28 4.32 4.46
CA ASP A 61 13.59 5.74 4.19
C ASP A 61 15.11 5.99 4.26
N ARG A 62 15.77 5.38 5.26
CA ARG A 62 17.23 5.48 5.43
C ARG A 62 18.00 4.78 4.31
N LEU A 63 17.53 3.63 3.87
CA LEU A 63 18.13 2.87 2.79
C LEU A 63 18.02 3.61 1.46
N GLU A 64 16.86 4.18 1.15
CA GLU A 64 16.62 4.97 -0.06
C GLU A 64 17.48 6.24 -0.08
N GLU A 65 17.55 6.97 1.05
CA GLU A 65 18.45 8.12 1.18
C GLU A 65 19.90 7.75 0.91
N HIS A 66 20.36 6.60 1.46
CA HIS A 66 21.72 6.12 1.24
C HIS A 66 21.97 5.73 -0.22
N ILE A 67 21.05 4.98 -0.84
CA ILE A 67 21.19 4.51 -2.24
C ILE A 67 21.37 5.70 -3.19
N SER A 68 20.62 6.78 -2.96
CA SER A 68 20.65 7.98 -3.82
C SER A 68 22.02 8.64 -3.87
N SER A 69 22.83 8.50 -2.81
CA SER A 69 24.16 9.11 -2.66
C SER A 69 25.33 8.11 -2.67
N CYS A 70 25.05 6.81 -2.71
CA CYS A 70 26.05 5.76 -2.55
C CYS A 70 26.93 5.59 -3.79
N PRO A 71 28.27 5.67 -3.67
CA PRO A 71 29.19 5.43 -4.79
C PRO A 71 29.06 4.02 -5.39
N SER A 72 28.63 3.05 -4.59
CA SER A 72 28.41 1.65 -5.00
C SER A 72 27.10 1.45 -5.76
N LYS A 73 26.33 2.51 -6.03
CA LYS A 73 25.01 2.47 -6.68
C LYS A 73 24.05 1.43 -6.07
N GLY A 74 24.10 1.30 -4.75
CA GLY A 74 23.23 0.37 -4.03
C GLY A 74 23.62 -1.11 -4.13
N ASN A 75 24.84 -1.45 -4.54
CA ASN A 75 25.30 -2.84 -4.52
C ASN A 75 25.57 -3.30 -3.08
N PRO A 76 24.79 -4.26 -2.50
CA PRO A 76 24.94 -4.68 -1.11
C PRO A 76 26.25 -5.41 -0.83
N GLU A 77 26.86 -6.03 -1.83
CA GLU A 77 28.16 -6.72 -1.67
C GLU A 77 29.34 -5.74 -1.47
N LYS A 78 29.15 -4.49 -1.94
CA LYS A 78 30.19 -3.45 -1.91
C LYS A 78 29.90 -2.32 -0.93
N CYS A 79 28.80 -2.40 -0.22
CA CYS A 79 28.37 -1.34 0.71
C CYS A 79 27.80 -1.94 2.01
N ALA A 80 28.51 -1.77 3.11
CA ALA A 80 28.10 -2.27 4.41
C ALA A 80 26.73 -1.70 4.86
N ILE A 81 26.48 -0.41 4.63
CA ILE A 81 25.21 0.24 4.98
C ILE A 81 24.04 -0.37 4.18
N HIS A 82 24.24 -0.61 2.90
CA HIS A 82 23.22 -1.24 2.06
C HIS A 82 22.96 -2.68 2.50
N SER A 83 24.03 -3.47 2.74
CA SER A 83 23.93 -4.84 3.25
C SER A 83 23.21 -4.90 4.59
N PHE A 84 23.53 -3.98 5.51
CA PHE A 84 22.86 -3.86 6.79
C PHE A 84 21.36 -3.56 6.60
N GLY A 85 21.02 -2.54 5.82
CA GLY A 85 19.65 -2.11 5.61
C GLY A 85 18.74 -3.22 5.08
N ILE A 86 19.19 -3.97 4.06
CA ILE A 86 18.43 -5.11 3.51
C ILE A 86 18.20 -6.19 4.58
N LYS A 87 19.23 -6.55 5.34
CA LYS A 87 19.11 -7.61 6.36
C LYS A 87 18.24 -7.17 7.53
N ALA A 88 18.35 -5.91 7.95
CA ALA A 88 17.53 -5.35 9.02
C ALA A 88 16.04 -5.29 8.62
N LEU A 89 15.75 -4.86 7.39
CA LEU A 89 14.39 -4.90 6.84
C LEU A 89 13.83 -6.31 6.84
N PHE A 90 14.60 -7.29 6.39
CA PHE A 90 14.17 -8.68 6.37
C PHE A 90 13.78 -9.20 7.77
N PHE A 91 14.51 -8.85 8.84
CA PHE A 91 14.12 -9.24 10.19
C PHE A 91 12.84 -8.58 10.66
N VAL A 92 12.65 -7.30 10.39
CA VAL A 92 11.40 -6.59 10.71
C VAL A 92 10.23 -7.22 9.97
N GLU A 93 10.40 -7.56 8.71
CA GLU A 93 9.41 -8.22 7.87
C GLU A 93 9.02 -9.60 8.39
N GLN A 94 9.99 -10.39 8.84
CA GLN A 94 9.73 -11.68 9.50
C GLN A 94 8.86 -11.52 10.74
N GLU A 95 9.16 -10.54 11.60
CA GLU A 95 8.39 -10.29 12.82
C GLU A 95 6.95 -9.83 12.51
N ILE A 96 6.79 -8.94 11.52
CA ILE A 96 5.45 -8.54 11.05
C ILE A 96 4.68 -9.76 10.53
N GLY A 97 5.30 -10.58 9.68
CA GLY A 97 4.69 -11.79 9.13
C GLY A 97 4.27 -12.80 10.19
N THR A 98 5.03 -12.89 11.30
CA THR A 98 4.68 -13.75 12.44
C THR A 98 3.42 -13.25 13.17
N LEU A 99 3.29 -11.93 13.33
CA LEU A 99 2.15 -11.31 14.03
C LEU A 99 0.92 -11.14 13.13
N ASN A 100 1.12 -11.01 11.83
CA ASN A 100 0.07 -10.84 10.84
C ASN A 100 0.44 -11.60 9.56
N PRO A 101 0.16 -12.93 9.49
CA PRO A 101 0.51 -13.77 8.35
C PRO A 101 -0.09 -13.33 7.01
N ASP A 102 -1.22 -12.62 7.06
CA ASP A 102 -1.90 -12.08 5.88
C ASP A 102 -1.35 -10.72 5.43
N PHE A 103 -0.32 -10.23 6.13
CA PHE A 103 0.26 -8.93 5.81
C PHE A 103 1.16 -9.03 4.59
N ASP A 104 0.82 -8.25 3.58
CA ASP A 104 1.63 -8.05 2.39
C ASP A 104 2.45 -6.75 2.52
N PHE A 105 3.78 -6.89 2.54
CA PHE A 105 4.74 -5.78 2.70
C PHE A 105 4.71 -4.75 1.58
N THR A 106 4.05 -5.07 0.47
CA THR A 106 3.83 -4.15 -0.64
C THR A 106 3.18 -2.85 -0.27
N PHE A 107 2.32 -2.91 0.74
CA PHE A 107 1.55 -1.76 1.18
C PHE A 107 2.34 -0.74 2.01
N LEU A 108 3.65 -0.93 2.17
CA LEU A 108 4.53 0.00 2.87
C LEU A 108 5.08 1.13 1.98
N ARG A 109 4.59 1.28 0.76
CA ARG A 109 4.86 2.47 -0.04
C ARG A 109 4.29 3.70 0.67
N PRO A 110 5.09 4.75 0.94
CA PRO A 110 4.67 5.88 1.78
C PRO A 110 3.46 6.65 1.23
N ASN A 111 3.21 6.55 -0.08
CA ASN A 111 2.10 7.22 -0.75
C ASN A 111 0.83 6.38 -0.82
N LEU A 112 0.84 5.12 -0.37
CA LEU A 112 -0.32 4.24 -0.41
C LEU A 112 -1.04 4.19 0.94
N ASN A 113 -2.36 4.26 0.88
CA ASN A 113 -3.22 4.03 2.04
C ASN A 113 -3.42 2.52 2.25
N SER A 114 -2.45 1.88 2.90
CA SER A 114 -2.44 0.43 3.12
C SER A 114 -3.67 -0.08 3.88
N ASN A 115 -4.17 0.68 4.86
CA ASN A 115 -5.37 0.30 5.60
C ASN A 115 -6.59 0.25 4.69
N LEU A 116 -6.79 1.28 3.87
CA LEU A 116 -7.88 1.33 2.90
C LEU A 116 -7.84 0.13 1.93
N LEU A 117 -6.65 -0.22 1.44
CA LEU A 117 -6.48 -1.32 0.48
C LEU A 117 -6.77 -2.68 1.11
N LYS A 118 -6.37 -2.89 2.37
CA LYS A 118 -6.69 -4.11 3.14
C LYS A 118 -8.17 -4.21 3.47
N ASP A 119 -8.76 -3.14 3.97
CA ASP A 119 -10.18 -3.09 4.31
C ASP A 119 -11.04 -3.42 3.07
N ASN A 120 -10.62 -2.93 1.90
CA ASN A 120 -11.29 -3.27 0.65
C ASN A 120 -11.25 -4.77 0.34
N LEU A 121 -10.14 -5.47 0.58
CA LEU A 121 -10.09 -6.93 0.40
C LEU A 121 -11.06 -7.66 1.33
N ILE A 122 -11.20 -7.17 2.58
CA ILE A 122 -12.17 -7.73 3.53
C ILE A 122 -13.59 -7.47 3.05
N HIS A 123 -13.90 -6.27 2.60
CA HIS A 123 -15.24 -5.90 2.15
C HIS A 123 -15.62 -6.53 0.80
N LEU A 124 -14.65 -6.78 -0.07
CA LEU A 124 -14.86 -7.47 -1.35
C LEU A 124 -15.19 -8.97 -1.21
N LYS A 125 -15.18 -9.56 -0.02
CA LYS A 125 -15.53 -10.98 0.19
C LYS A 125 -16.90 -11.35 -0.38
N ASP A 126 -17.85 -10.41 -0.37
CA ASP A 126 -19.18 -10.59 -0.95
C ASP A 126 -19.19 -10.48 -2.50
N TYR A 127 -18.06 -10.11 -3.09
CA TYR A 127 -17.85 -9.90 -4.53
C TYR A 127 -16.61 -10.66 -5.04
N PRO A 128 -16.62 -12.01 -5.01
CA PRO A 128 -15.40 -12.83 -5.15
C PRO A 128 -14.67 -12.63 -6.48
N GLU A 129 -15.37 -12.34 -7.58
CA GLU A 129 -14.75 -12.06 -8.88
C GLU A 129 -13.98 -10.74 -8.86
N ALA A 130 -14.58 -9.69 -8.30
CA ALA A 130 -13.92 -8.40 -8.14
C ALA A 130 -12.73 -8.50 -7.16
N ALA A 131 -12.91 -9.23 -6.03
CA ALA A 131 -11.86 -9.47 -5.04
C ALA A 131 -10.63 -10.15 -5.66
N LYS A 132 -10.85 -11.19 -6.47
CA LYS A 132 -9.76 -11.93 -7.14
C LYS A 132 -8.92 -11.02 -8.05
N VAL A 133 -9.57 -10.17 -8.82
CA VAL A 133 -8.87 -9.24 -9.73
C VAL A 133 -8.20 -8.12 -8.95
N TYR A 134 -8.85 -7.61 -7.91
CA TYR A 134 -8.26 -6.60 -7.00
C TYR A 134 -6.99 -7.13 -6.33
N GLN A 135 -7.04 -8.36 -5.80
CA GLN A 135 -5.87 -9.03 -5.22
C GLN A 135 -4.75 -9.22 -6.24
N SER A 136 -5.09 -9.60 -7.49
CA SER A 136 -4.12 -9.71 -8.58
C SER A 136 -3.42 -8.38 -8.86
N ALA A 137 -4.17 -7.26 -8.86
CA ALA A 137 -3.60 -5.93 -9.01
C ALA A 137 -2.63 -5.60 -7.87
N LEU A 138 -3.03 -5.86 -6.63
CA LEU A 138 -2.18 -5.62 -5.47
C LEU A 138 -0.91 -6.47 -5.49
N ASN A 139 -0.97 -7.73 -5.92
CA ASN A 139 0.21 -8.58 -6.08
C ASN A 139 1.18 -8.01 -7.13
N LYS A 140 0.68 -7.48 -8.25
CA LYS A 140 1.51 -6.84 -9.29
C LYS A 140 2.16 -5.54 -8.84
N LEU A 141 1.54 -4.84 -7.90
CA LEU A 141 2.11 -3.65 -7.28
C LEU A 141 3.47 -3.96 -6.60
N ASN A 142 3.70 -5.20 -6.17
CA ASN A 142 4.90 -5.71 -5.53
C ASN A 142 6.06 -5.93 -6.47
N GLU A 143 5.72 -6.40 -7.65
CA GLU A 143 6.74 -6.94 -8.53
C GLU A 143 7.52 -5.85 -9.28
N ASP A 144 7.18 -4.56 -9.11
CA ASP A 144 7.72 -3.39 -9.84
C ASP A 144 7.81 -3.62 -11.37
N LYS A 145 7.07 -4.63 -11.84
CA LYS A 145 7.00 -5.07 -13.23
C LYS A 145 5.53 -5.12 -13.63
N ASN A 146 5.23 -4.66 -14.82
CA ASN A 146 3.87 -4.70 -15.37
C ASN A 146 2.87 -3.66 -14.78
N GLU A 147 3.31 -2.45 -14.55
CA GLU A 147 2.49 -1.33 -14.07
C GLU A 147 1.19 -1.16 -14.88
N ARG A 148 1.26 -1.38 -16.19
CA ARG A 148 0.08 -1.38 -17.06
C ARG A 148 -0.94 -2.45 -16.65
N ASN A 149 -0.48 -3.69 -16.44
CA ASN A 149 -1.37 -4.80 -16.07
C ASN A 149 -1.97 -4.61 -14.68
N LEU A 150 -1.22 -3.97 -13.76
CA LEU A 150 -1.73 -3.56 -12.46
C LEU A 150 -2.90 -2.60 -12.61
N LEU A 151 -2.73 -1.54 -13.40
CA LEU A 151 -3.77 -0.53 -13.62
C LEU A 151 -4.98 -1.10 -14.36
N ASP A 152 -4.77 -2.00 -15.34
CA ASP A 152 -5.85 -2.71 -16.03
C ASP A 152 -6.65 -3.60 -15.07
N ASP A 153 -5.98 -4.31 -14.15
CA ASP A 153 -6.65 -5.15 -13.14
C ASP A 153 -7.46 -4.28 -12.16
N LEU A 154 -6.92 -3.14 -11.70
CA LEU A 154 -7.67 -2.22 -10.84
C LEU A 154 -8.96 -1.74 -11.53
N ARG A 155 -8.85 -1.33 -12.79
CA ARG A 155 -10.00 -0.92 -13.59
C ARG A 155 -11.01 -2.06 -13.74
N LEU A 156 -10.54 -3.26 -14.08
CA LEU A 156 -11.38 -4.42 -14.26
C LEU A 156 -12.10 -4.82 -12.97
N SER A 157 -11.39 -4.80 -11.85
CA SER A 157 -11.99 -5.07 -10.55
C SER A 157 -13.14 -4.11 -10.23
N LEU A 158 -12.91 -2.80 -10.43
CA LEU A 158 -13.94 -1.78 -10.21
C LEU A 158 -15.12 -1.97 -11.17
N GLU A 159 -14.88 -2.29 -12.44
CA GLU A 159 -15.93 -2.56 -13.43
C GLU A 159 -16.78 -3.78 -13.03
N ILE A 160 -16.15 -4.89 -12.61
CA ILE A 160 -16.85 -6.11 -12.15
C ILE A 160 -17.70 -5.79 -10.91
N LEU A 161 -17.13 -5.06 -9.95
CA LEU A 161 -17.86 -4.63 -8.76
C LEU A 161 -19.11 -3.83 -9.11
N LEU A 162 -18.98 -2.83 -9.98
CA LEU A 162 -20.09 -1.99 -10.41
C LEU A 162 -21.16 -2.78 -11.17
N LYS A 163 -20.77 -3.69 -12.07
CA LYS A 163 -21.71 -4.58 -12.74
C LYS A 163 -22.55 -5.37 -11.75
N LYS A 164 -21.92 -5.85 -10.68
CA LYS A 164 -22.60 -6.63 -9.64
C LYS A 164 -23.54 -5.78 -8.79
N ILE A 165 -23.06 -4.62 -8.32
CA ILE A 165 -23.85 -3.69 -7.49
C ILE A 165 -25.06 -3.14 -8.26
N LEU A 166 -24.86 -2.80 -9.54
CA LEU A 166 -25.87 -2.17 -10.39
C LEU A 166 -26.69 -3.19 -11.20
N SER A 167 -26.39 -4.49 -11.04
CA SER A 167 -27.08 -5.59 -11.73
C SER A 167 -27.16 -5.39 -13.24
N ASN A 168 -26.03 -5.04 -13.88
CA ASN A 168 -25.92 -4.84 -15.33
C ASN A 168 -24.55 -5.31 -15.86
N ASP A 169 -24.39 -5.34 -17.20
CA ASP A 169 -23.16 -5.75 -17.88
C ASP A 169 -22.45 -4.60 -18.61
N LYS A 170 -22.74 -3.36 -18.22
CA LYS A 170 -22.15 -2.18 -18.89
C LYS A 170 -20.66 -2.03 -18.54
N SER A 171 -19.90 -1.50 -19.51
CA SER A 171 -18.50 -1.08 -19.24
C SER A 171 -18.46 0.10 -18.27
N LEU A 172 -17.31 0.31 -17.64
CA LEU A 172 -17.11 1.34 -16.63
C LEU A 172 -17.58 2.73 -17.10
N GLU A 173 -17.26 3.11 -18.34
CA GLU A 173 -17.60 4.41 -18.93
C GLU A 173 -19.11 4.60 -19.12
N LYS A 174 -19.86 3.50 -19.26
CA LYS A 174 -21.31 3.51 -19.48
C LYS A 174 -22.12 3.42 -18.19
N GLN A 175 -21.44 3.38 -17.03
CA GLN A 175 -22.07 3.21 -15.72
C GLN A 175 -22.38 4.54 -15.01
N LEU A 176 -21.91 5.69 -15.52
CA LEU A 176 -21.96 6.96 -14.79
C LEU A 176 -23.37 7.38 -14.35
N ASN A 177 -24.37 7.20 -15.23
CA ASN A 177 -25.76 7.54 -14.90
C ASN A 177 -26.35 6.62 -13.84
N GLU A 178 -26.10 5.32 -13.96
CA GLU A 178 -26.55 4.30 -13.02
C GLU A 178 -25.94 4.49 -11.64
N ILE A 179 -24.66 4.84 -11.58
CA ILE A 179 -23.98 5.18 -10.34
C ILE A 179 -24.61 6.41 -9.68
N GLY A 180 -24.91 7.45 -10.46
CA GLY A 180 -25.58 8.64 -9.95
C GLY A 180 -26.93 8.31 -9.30
N ASN A 181 -27.72 7.43 -9.92
CA ASN A 181 -29.00 6.95 -9.40
C ASN A 181 -28.80 6.05 -8.15
N PHE A 182 -27.82 5.16 -8.17
CA PHE A 182 -27.49 4.30 -7.04
C PHE A 182 -27.09 5.12 -5.79
N LEU A 183 -26.22 6.12 -5.97
CA LEU A 183 -25.80 7.00 -4.89
C LEU A 183 -26.97 7.87 -4.38
N LYS A 184 -27.88 8.28 -5.26
CA LYS A 184 -29.10 8.97 -4.86
C LYS A 184 -30.01 8.09 -4.00
N ALA A 185 -30.14 6.82 -4.35
CA ALA A 185 -30.92 5.85 -3.57
C ALA A 185 -30.30 5.56 -2.18
N ARG A 186 -29.00 5.81 -2.02
CA ARG A 186 -28.26 5.74 -0.74
C ARG A 186 -28.23 7.07 0.02
N ASP A 187 -29.03 8.02 -0.38
CA ASP A 187 -29.15 9.34 0.25
C ASP A 187 -27.85 10.17 0.25
N ALA A 188 -26.95 9.89 -0.71
CA ALA A 188 -25.76 10.71 -0.87
C ALA A 188 -26.12 12.12 -1.34
N SER A 189 -25.45 13.16 -0.80
CA SER A 189 -25.68 14.56 -1.20
C SER A 189 -25.42 14.75 -2.69
N LEU A 190 -26.00 15.79 -3.29
CA LEU A 190 -25.84 16.09 -4.71
C LEU A 190 -24.36 16.33 -5.04
N GLU A 191 -23.65 17.02 -4.18
CA GLU A 191 -22.24 17.37 -4.32
C GLU A 191 -21.37 16.12 -4.34
N VAL A 192 -21.61 15.18 -3.41
CA VAL A 192 -20.87 13.89 -3.36
C VAL A 192 -21.16 13.06 -4.61
N ARG A 193 -22.40 13.00 -5.07
CA ARG A 193 -22.76 12.28 -6.30
C ARG A 193 -22.05 12.85 -7.53
N ASN A 194 -22.07 14.19 -7.65
CA ASN A 194 -21.41 14.88 -8.77
C ASN A 194 -19.89 14.71 -8.73
N MET A 195 -19.29 14.84 -7.55
CA MET A 195 -17.86 14.61 -7.36
C MET A 195 -17.48 13.18 -7.74
N PHE A 196 -18.20 12.19 -7.23
CA PHE A 196 -17.91 10.78 -7.50
C PHE A 196 -18.01 10.44 -8.99
N THR A 197 -19.10 10.84 -9.64
CA THR A 197 -19.30 10.58 -11.08
C THR A 197 -18.27 11.31 -11.94
N THR A 198 -17.90 12.53 -11.58
CA THR A 198 -16.86 13.31 -12.29
C THR A 198 -15.48 12.65 -12.13
N LEU A 199 -15.10 12.26 -10.91
CA LEU A 199 -13.82 11.58 -10.68
C LEU A 199 -13.76 10.23 -11.42
N LEU A 200 -14.85 9.47 -11.42
CA LEU A 200 -14.93 8.19 -12.13
C LEU A 200 -14.85 8.37 -13.65
N ASP A 201 -15.44 9.43 -14.21
CA ASP A 201 -15.30 9.77 -15.63
C ASP A 201 -13.85 10.09 -16.00
N TYR A 202 -13.16 10.92 -15.20
CA TYR A 202 -11.73 11.20 -15.40
C TYR A 202 -10.86 9.97 -15.23
N TYR A 203 -11.14 9.12 -14.23
CA TYR A 203 -10.47 7.84 -14.05
C TYR A 203 -10.58 6.96 -15.29
N SER A 204 -11.78 6.81 -15.83
CA SER A 204 -12.04 6.02 -17.05
C SER A 204 -11.30 6.59 -18.27
N LYS A 205 -11.28 7.91 -18.42
CA LYS A 205 -10.54 8.60 -19.49
C LYS A 205 -9.03 8.39 -19.38
N TYR A 206 -8.49 8.48 -18.16
CA TYR A 206 -7.07 8.20 -17.90
C TYR A 206 -6.70 6.77 -18.30
N GLN A 207 -7.46 5.78 -17.84
CA GLN A 207 -7.25 4.38 -18.16
C GLN A 207 -7.29 4.12 -19.68
N ASN A 208 -8.24 4.70 -20.38
CA ASN A 208 -8.36 4.51 -21.82
C ASN A 208 -7.24 5.20 -22.59
N LYS A 209 -6.81 6.39 -22.18
CA LYS A 209 -5.83 7.20 -22.91
C LYS A 209 -4.39 6.78 -22.64
N TYR A 210 -4.04 6.55 -21.38
CA TYR A 210 -2.65 6.36 -20.96
C TYR A 210 -2.32 4.89 -20.74
N VAL A 211 -3.20 4.10 -20.13
CA VAL A 211 -2.92 2.70 -19.83
C VAL A 211 -3.00 1.83 -21.09
N LYS A 212 -3.99 2.05 -21.95
CA LYS A 212 -4.18 1.24 -23.18
C LYS A 212 -3.22 1.60 -24.32
N HIS A 213 -2.80 2.85 -24.41
CA HIS A 213 -2.16 3.39 -25.61
C HIS A 213 -0.78 4.00 -25.39
N ASN A 214 -0.29 4.08 -24.14
CA ASN A 214 0.97 4.74 -23.85
C ASN A 214 1.73 4.00 -22.74
N ASP A 215 2.95 3.58 -23.02
CA ASP A 215 3.82 2.85 -22.07
C ASP A 215 4.55 3.79 -21.08
N LEU A 216 4.25 5.09 -21.08
CA LEU A 216 4.89 6.11 -20.25
C LEU A 216 4.02 6.48 -19.03
N ILE A 217 3.73 5.51 -18.18
CA ILE A 217 3.03 5.75 -16.93
C ILE A 217 4.07 6.20 -15.88
N LYS A 218 3.78 7.29 -15.17
CA LYS A 218 4.65 7.78 -14.11
C LYS A 218 4.32 7.08 -12.79
N ARG A 219 5.34 6.75 -12.01
CA ARG A 219 5.19 6.04 -10.72
C ARG A 219 4.26 6.76 -9.74
N ASP A 220 4.36 8.08 -9.65
CA ASP A 220 3.48 8.89 -8.78
C ASP A 220 2.00 8.82 -9.23
N GLU A 221 1.75 8.66 -10.53
CA GLU A 221 0.40 8.50 -11.07
C GLU A 221 -0.18 7.13 -10.69
N ILE A 222 0.65 6.09 -10.61
CA ILE A 222 0.22 4.74 -10.20
C ILE A 222 -0.31 4.76 -8.77
N ASP A 223 0.45 5.33 -7.85
CA ASP A 223 0.04 5.41 -6.44
C ASP A 223 -1.26 6.20 -6.29
N LEU A 224 -1.44 7.28 -7.04
CA LEU A 224 -2.69 8.03 -7.08
C LEU A 224 -3.86 7.16 -7.57
N ILE A 225 -3.68 6.41 -8.66
CA ILE A 225 -4.74 5.55 -9.22
C ILE A 225 -5.08 4.39 -8.30
N VAL A 226 -4.09 3.79 -7.64
CA VAL A 226 -4.29 2.74 -6.64
C VAL A 226 -5.15 3.27 -5.48
N ASN A 227 -4.78 4.41 -4.89
CA ASN A 227 -5.53 5.03 -3.80
C ASN A 227 -6.95 5.45 -4.23
N LEU A 228 -7.09 6.02 -5.42
CA LEU A 228 -8.39 6.45 -5.94
C LEU A 228 -9.31 5.24 -6.19
N THR A 229 -8.78 4.16 -6.76
CA THR A 229 -9.53 2.90 -6.92
C THR A 229 -9.96 2.36 -5.56
N GLY A 230 -9.04 2.35 -4.58
CA GLY A 230 -9.34 1.96 -3.21
C GLY A 230 -10.48 2.80 -2.60
N ALA A 231 -10.46 4.11 -2.79
CA ALA A 231 -11.52 5.01 -2.31
C ALA A 231 -12.86 4.73 -3.00
N PHE A 232 -12.88 4.47 -4.31
CA PHE A 232 -14.11 4.10 -5.02
C PHE A 232 -14.69 2.79 -4.51
N VAL A 233 -13.87 1.75 -4.40
CA VAL A 233 -14.28 0.44 -3.88
C VAL A 233 -14.87 0.59 -2.48
N ASN A 234 -14.15 1.26 -1.59
CA ASN A 234 -14.58 1.49 -0.21
C ASN A 234 -15.95 2.20 -0.15
N PHE A 235 -16.08 3.32 -0.85
CA PHE A 235 -17.31 4.11 -0.85
C PHE A 235 -18.52 3.37 -1.42
N LEU A 236 -18.32 2.49 -2.41
CA LEU A 236 -19.39 1.71 -3.03
C LEU A 236 -19.89 0.58 -2.14
N ILE A 237 -19.02 -0.03 -1.32
CA ILE A 237 -19.33 -1.24 -0.55
C ILE A 237 -19.79 -0.91 0.87
N ILE A 238 -19.20 0.07 1.55
CA ILE A 238 -19.56 0.44 2.92
C ILE A 238 -20.96 1.05 2.92
N LYS A 239 -21.84 0.46 3.71
CA LYS A 239 -23.22 0.90 3.90
C LYS A 239 -23.29 1.96 4.98
#